data_a5616ed2a3d3190a61a48ce9fac45206
#
_entry.id   a5616ed2a3d3190a61a48ce9fac45206
#
_cell.length_a   1.000
_cell.length_b   1.000
_cell.length_c   1.000
_cell.angle_alpha   90.00
_cell.angle_beta   90.00
_cell.angle_gamma   90.00
#
_symmetry.space_group_name_H-M   'P 1'
#
loop_
_entity.id
_entity.type
_entity.pdbx_description
1 polymer ?
#
loop_
_entity_poly.entity_id
_entity_poly.type
_entity_poly.pdbx_seq_one_letter_code
_entity_poly.pdbx_strand_id
1 'polypeptide(L)'
;MTRRATEEMSVAVVNVAPDNFFSPATIARDRFHRKALFAHVALVGISSLACSHTGSRGSRRIKECALQVERLHDSLSQIVFVASAYLREILDPSGPRTFAVVVEPLVGRITNVRNFGDHYALVLSGGEEIPADVIRHAFLHFMLDPLPLMYPHVTAVKRPLFEKAATAPRLAPELKDDYASYFAECTVRAVELKLKRISPGEREAAMNRDDEDGYVLVKPLFAALPKFENSEPSMKLFFQDLVRAIDTGAEARRLATVKFAPAETAKAEDEAAREELARRRSAAPTTVPNDAEVITALTEGERRIAEKNPRAAETSFQKVLTRYPDQARAWYGIGLVALLDHDAARAKQVFGRLTTGEHAATQDPMVLAWSHVYLARIYDDEGNPEVAKMEYQSVLNVEGGPEQAKQAAQKGLAAVGSDKATARP
;
A
#
# COMPACT_ATOMS: atom_id res chain seq x y z
N MET A 1 9.59 -49.17 12.23
CA MET A 1 8.68 -48.34 13.04
C MET A 1 9.17 -46.91 12.95
N THR A 2 8.71 -46.17 11.95
CA THR A 2 9.07 -44.79 11.68
C THR A 2 7.89 -43.90 12.08
N ARG A 3 8.01 -43.19 13.20
CA ARG A 3 7.08 -42.12 13.59
C ARG A 3 7.35 -40.92 12.67
N ARG A 4 6.41 -40.61 11.82
CA ARG A 4 6.32 -39.30 11.15
C ARG A 4 5.92 -38.26 12.20
N ALA A 5 6.82 -37.33 12.47
CA ALA A 5 6.50 -36.11 13.17
C ALA A 5 5.69 -35.22 12.21
N THR A 6 4.43 -34.99 12.53
CA THR A 6 3.62 -33.91 11.94
C THR A 6 4.13 -32.61 12.56
N GLU A 7 4.87 -31.84 11.78
CA GLU A 7 5.25 -30.47 12.15
C GLU A 7 3.99 -29.59 12.10
N GLU A 8 3.52 -29.16 13.25
CA GLU A 8 2.50 -28.10 13.36
C GLU A 8 3.12 -26.75 12.95
N MET A 9 2.62 -26.18 11.88
CA MET A 9 2.95 -24.80 11.48
C MET A 9 2.30 -23.84 12.47
N SER A 10 3.10 -23.16 13.25
CA SER A 10 2.62 -22.08 14.12
C SER A 10 2.49 -20.79 13.32
N VAL A 11 1.25 -20.42 13.01
CA VAL A 11 0.90 -19.17 12.34
C VAL A 11 0.61 -18.14 13.44
N ALA A 12 1.42 -17.09 13.52
CA ALA A 12 1.09 -15.97 14.38
C ALA A 12 0.05 -15.10 13.66
N VAL A 13 -1.21 -15.22 14.05
CA VAL A 13 -2.29 -14.35 13.58
C VAL A 13 -2.35 -13.14 14.49
N VAL A 14 -2.00 -11.98 13.98
CA VAL A 14 -2.27 -10.72 14.68
C VAL A 14 -3.71 -10.33 14.34
N ASN A 15 -4.65 -10.75 15.18
CA ASN A 15 -6.01 -10.23 15.14
C ASN A 15 -5.99 -8.81 15.71
N VAL A 16 -6.22 -7.83 14.87
CA VAL A 16 -6.52 -6.48 15.32
C VAL A 16 -8.00 -6.47 15.73
N ALA A 17 -8.28 -7.03 16.91
CA ALA A 17 -9.58 -6.87 17.53
C ALA A 17 -9.70 -5.45 18.12
N PRO A 18 -10.82 -4.75 17.91
CA PRO A 18 -11.06 -3.50 18.63
C PRO A 18 -11.25 -3.82 20.11
N ASP A 19 -10.44 -3.20 20.98
CA ASP A 19 -10.70 -3.21 22.40
C ASP A 19 -12.16 -2.79 22.66
N ASN A 20 -12.83 -3.56 23.53
CA ASN A 20 -14.22 -3.37 23.94
C ASN A 20 -14.45 -2.00 24.58
N PHE A 21 -14.78 -1.01 23.79
CA PHE A 21 -15.34 0.25 24.26
C PHE A 21 -16.14 0.91 23.16
N PHE A 22 -17.45 0.63 23.08
CA PHE A 22 -18.41 1.64 22.60
C PHE A 22 -19.85 1.13 22.73
N SER A 23 -20.63 1.85 23.52
CA SER A 23 -22.09 1.75 23.60
C SER A 23 -22.73 2.35 22.32
N PRO A 24 -23.87 1.81 21.82
CA PRO A 24 -24.56 2.31 20.63
C PRO A 24 -24.98 3.80 20.67
N ALA A 25 -24.97 4.42 21.82
CA ALA A 25 -25.37 5.83 21.98
C ALA A 25 -24.27 6.84 21.58
N THR A 26 -23.02 6.40 21.41
CA THR A 26 -21.88 7.28 21.10
C THR A 26 -21.65 7.44 19.59
N ILE A 27 -22.28 6.61 18.76
CA ILE A 27 -22.09 6.57 17.30
C ILE A 27 -22.71 7.78 16.57
N ALA A 28 -23.64 8.49 17.21
CA ALA A 28 -24.38 9.57 16.55
C ALA A 28 -23.68 10.94 16.55
N ARG A 29 -22.52 11.12 17.15
CA ARG A 29 -21.96 12.46 17.40
C ARG A 29 -20.52 12.72 16.94
N ASP A 30 -19.79 11.71 16.46
CA ASP A 30 -18.39 11.93 16.07
C ASP A 30 -18.13 11.51 14.62
N ARG A 31 -17.75 12.47 13.81
CA ARG A 31 -17.34 12.30 12.42
C ARG A 31 -16.09 11.42 12.37
N PHE A 32 -16.20 10.24 11.71
CA PHE A 32 -15.12 9.37 11.31
C PHE A 32 -14.40 8.56 12.39
N HIS A 33 -15.02 7.46 12.80
CA HIS A 33 -14.31 6.41 13.54
C HIS A 33 -13.55 5.47 12.58
N ARG A 34 -12.27 5.77 12.36
CA ARG A 34 -11.31 4.89 11.63
C ARG A 34 -11.18 3.48 12.23
N LYS A 35 -11.56 3.30 13.50
CA LYS A 35 -11.35 2.05 14.25
C LYS A 35 -12.35 0.92 13.95
N ALA A 36 -13.53 1.21 13.43
CA ALA A 36 -14.55 0.19 13.17
C ALA A 36 -14.36 -0.59 11.85
N LEU A 37 -13.50 -0.12 10.95
CA LEU A 37 -13.30 -0.72 9.62
C LEU A 37 -12.33 -1.92 9.62
N PHE A 38 -11.59 -2.15 10.69
CA PHE A 38 -10.41 -3.03 10.70
C PHE A 38 -10.67 -4.47 11.13
N ALA A 39 -11.87 -4.84 11.46
CA ALA A 39 -12.14 -6.13 12.07
C ALA A 39 -11.97 -7.35 11.13
N HIS A 40 -11.77 -7.15 9.83
CA HIS A 40 -11.67 -8.24 8.85
C HIS A 40 -10.39 -8.29 8.01
N VAL A 41 -9.46 -7.38 8.25
CA VAL A 41 -8.14 -7.44 7.61
C VAL A 41 -7.16 -7.98 8.64
N ALA A 42 -6.77 -9.23 8.48
CA ALA A 42 -5.74 -9.83 9.31
C ALA A 42 -4.37 -9.62 8.65
N LEU A 43 -3.47 -8.96 9.35
CA LEU A 43 -2.07 -8.94 8.98
C LEU A 43 -1.39 -10.15 9.63
N VAL A 44 -0.97 -11.11 8.83
CA VAL A 44 -0.35 -12.35 9.31
C VAL A 44 1.14 -12.30 9.02
N GLY A 45 1.95 -12.23 10.06
CA GLY A 45 3.37 -12.50 9.95
C GLY A 45 3.64 -13.99 10.18
N ILE A 46 4.12 -14.71 9.19
CA ILE A 46 4.58 -16.08 9.37
C ILE A 46 6.06 -16.02 9.79
N SER A 47 6.31 -16.28 11.05
CA SER A 47 7.65 -16.67 11.44
C SER A 47 7.84 -18.14 11.05
N SER A 48 8.58 -18.38 9.97
CA SER A 48 8.92 -19.73 9.54
C SER A 48 9.52 -20.52 10.69
N LEU A 49 9.02 -21.74 10.89
CA LEU A 49 9.48 -22.75 11.86
C LEU A 49 10.93 -23.22 11.69
N ALA A 50 11.69 -22.60 10.80
CA ALA A 50 13.13 -22.84 10.68
C ALA A 50 13.95 -22.34 11.88
N CYS A 51 13.31 -21.84 12.95
CA CYS A 51 14.01 -21.22 14.09
C CYS A 51 14.65 -22.17 15.07
N SER A 52 14.34 -23.47 15.07
CA SER A 52 15.01 -24.38 15.99
C SER A 52 16.45 -24.74 15.60
N HIS A 53 16.88 -24.41 14.36
CA HIS A 53 18.22 -24.79 13.85
C HIS A 53 18.95 -23.67 13.09
N THR A 54 18.40 -22.46 12.96
CA THR A 54 19.08 -21.35 12.29
C THR A 54 19.67 -20.39 13.32
N GLY A 55 21.00 -20.32 13.37
CA GLY A 55 21.73 -19.36 14.18
C GLY A 55 21.35 -17.90 13.88
N SER A 56 22.12 -16.94 14.35
CA SER A 56 21.88 -15.48 14.34
C SER A 56 21.22 -14.87 13.08
N ARG A 57 21.40 -15.47 11.90
CA ARG A 57 20.78 -15.03 10.62
C ARG A 57 19.27 -15.27 10.57
N GLY A 58 18.76 -16.36 11.12
CA GLY A 58 17.31 -16.64 11.13
C GLY A 58 16.57 -15.69 12.06
N SER A 59 17.13 -15.41 13.23
CA SER A 59 16.56 -14.44 14.18
C SER A 59 16.48 -13.03 13.61
N ARG A 60 17.47 -12.61 12.79
CA ARG A 60 17.47 -11.30 12.14
C ARG A 60 16.34 -11.16 11.10
N ARG A 61 16.15 -12.17 10.24
CA ARG A 61 15.10 -12.18 9.23
C ARG A 61 13.69 -12.12 9.84
N ILE A 62 13.45 -12.81 10.94
CA ILE A 62 12.15 -12.78 11.63
C ILE A 62 11.86 -11.38 12.18
N LYS A 63 12.87 -10.73 12.75
CA LYS A 63 12.73 -9.36 13.24
C LYS A 63 12.45 -8.37 12.09
N GLU A 64 13.14 -8.51 10.97
CA GLU A 64 12.91 -7.72 9.74
C GLU A 64 11.47 -7.89 9.23
N CYS A 65 10.93 -9.11 9.25
CA CYS A 65 9.53 -9.36 8.87
C CYS A 65 8.52 -8.77 9.87
N ALA A 66 8.77 -8.85 11.16
CA ALA A 66 7.90 -8.25 12.16
C ALA A 66 7.81 -6.73 11.98
N LEU A 67 8.94 -6.08 11.71
CA LEU A 67 8.99 -4.65 11.41
C LEU A 67 8.24 -4.30 10.11
N GLN A 68 8.39 -5.13 9.08
CA GLN A 68 7.67 -4.94 7.82
C GLN A 68 6.16 -5.09 8.00
N VAL A 69 5.71 -6.05 8.81
CA VAL A 69 4.29 -6.24 9.15
C VAL A 69 3.72 -4.98 9.81
N GLU A 70 4.45 -4.35 10.72
CA GLU A 70 4.00 -3.14 11.40
C GLU A 70 3.92 -1.93 10.45
N ARG A 71 4.91 -1.76 9.58
CA ARG A 71 4.88 -0.72 8.55
C ARG A 71 3.75 -0.92 7.54
N LEU A 72 3.45 -2.17 7.20
CA LEU A 72 2.31 -2.52 6.33
C LEU A 72 0.97 -2.14 6.95
N HIS A 73 0.84 -2.18 8.26
CA HIS A 73 -0.42 -1.94 8.96
C HIS A 73 -1.05 -0.60 8.59
N ASP A 74 -0.30 0.50 8.64
CA ASP A 74 -0.82 1.84 8.35
C ASP A 74 -1.19 1.98 6.87
N SER A 75 -0.33 1.49 5.97
CA SER A 75 -0.60 1.51 4.53
C SER A 75 -1.80 0.64 4.16
N LEU A 76 -1.89 -0.56 4.73
CA LEU A 76 -3.01 -1.47 4.56
C LEU A 76 -4.30 -0.85 5.09
N SER A 77 -4.25 -0.26 6.27
CA SER A 77 -5.37 0.45 6.88
C SER A 77 -5.92 1.56 5.99
N GLN A 78 -5.03 2.35 5.40
CA GLN A 78 -5.40 3.42 4.48
C GLN A 78 -6.00 2.88 3.19
N ILE A 79 -5.41 1.82 2.60
CA ILE A 79 -5.92 1.18 1.39
C ILE A 79 -7.33 0.65 1.61
N VAL A 80 -7.54 -0.11 2.69
CA VAL A 80 -8.83 -0.67 3.06
C VAL A 80 -9.85 0.43 3.29
N PHE A 81 -9.50 1.47 4.06
CA PHE A 81 -10.39 2.59 4.32
C PHE A 81 -10.83 3.31 3.04
N VAL A 82 -9.88 3.68 2.17
CA VAL A 82 -10.17 4.42 0.94
C VAL A 82 -11.03 3.58 -0.01
N ALA A 83 -10.70 2.30 -0.19
CA ALA A 83 -11.47 1.42 -1.08
C ALA A 83 -12.87 1.13 -0.53
N SER A 84 -13.01 0.81 0.76
CA SER A 84 -14.30 0.54 1.40
C SER A 84 -15.19 1.79 1.42
N ALA A 85 -14.61 2.96 1.70
CA ALA A 85 -15.32 4.24 1.67
C ALA A 85 -15.82 4.58 0.27
N TYR A 86 -15.00 4.37 -0.77
CA TYR A 86 -15.41 4.58 -2.15
C TYR A 86 -16.54 3.63 -2.55
N LEU A 87 -16.40 2.33 -2.25
CA LEU A 87 -17.41 1.31 -2.57
C LEU A 87 -18.66 1.42 -1.68
N ARG A 88 -18.62 2.20 -0.60
CA ARG A 88 -19.67 2.30 0.43
C ARG A 88 -20.03 0.94 1.02
N GLU A 89 -19.02 0.08 1.17
CA GLU A 89 -19.16 -1.25 1.76
C GLU A 89 -18.48 -1.27 3.12
N ILE A 90 -19.22 -1.70 4.13
CA ILE A 90 -18.69 -1.92 5.47
C ILE A 90 -18.31 -3.39 5.55
N LEU A 91 -17.05 -3.67 5.88
CA LEU A 91 -16.62 -5.03 6.16
C LEU A 91 -17.27 -5.50 7.46
N ASP A 92 -18.01 -6.61 7.38
CA ASP A 92 -18.61 -7.21 8.57
C ASP A 92 -17.55 -8.00 9.35
N PRO A 93 -17.19 -7.56 10.56
CA PRO A 93 -16.20 -8.25 11.39
C PRO A 93 -16.60 -9.68 11.78
N SER A 94 -17.86 -9.97 11.75
CA SER A 94 -18.43 -11.28 12.10
C SER A 94 -18.70 -12.15 10.87
N GLY A 95 -18.49 -11.60 9.68
CA GLY A 95 -18.74 -12.29 8.43
C GLY A 95 -17.74 -13.42 8.15
N PRO A 96 -18.09 -14.36 7.27
CA PRO A 96 -17.23 -15.49 6.95
C PRO A 96 -16.02 -15.07 6.08
N ARG A 97 -16.12 -13.97 5.35
CA ARG A 97 -15.10 -13.54 4.38
C ARG A 97 -13.98 -12.76 5.05
N THR A 98 -12.74 -13.16 4.81
CA THR A 98 -11.56 -12.50 5.37
C THR A 98 -10.55 -12.13 4.29
N PHE A 99 -9.87 -11.01 4.48
CA PHE A 99 -8.72 -10.60 3.69
C PHE A 99 -7.48 -10.58 4.57
N ALA A 100 -6.47 -11.35 4.22
CA ALA A 100 -5.23 -11.44 4.96
C ALA A 100 -4.04 -11.03 4.08
N VAL A 101 -3.12 -10.25 4.62
CA VAL A 101 -1.82 -9.99 4.00
C VAL A 101 -0.75 -10.73 4.80
N VAL A 102 -0.05 -11.62 4.12
CA VAL A 102 0.96 -12.50 4.71
C VAL A 102 2.33 -12.08 4.17
N VAL A 103 3.26 -11.78 5.05
CA VAL A 103 4.65 -11.51 4.68
C VAL A 103 5.47 -12.78 4.87
N GLU A 104 5.96 -13.37 3.76
CA GLU A 104 6.74 -14.61 3.77
C GLU A 104 8.12 -14.36 3.15
N PRO A 105 9.18 -14.29 3.97
CA PRO A 105 10.53 -13.97 3.49
C PRO A 105 11.16 -15.04 2.59
N LEU A 106 10.61 -16.25 2.57
CA LEU A 106 11.16 -17.35 1.80
C LEU A 106 10.56 -17.50 0.40
N VAL A 107 9.45 -16.81 0.10
CA VAL A 107 8.74 -16.92 -1.19
C VAL A 107 9.49 -16.26 -2.36
N GLY A 108 10.57 -15.53 -2.10
CA GLY A 108 11.28 -14.78 -3.13
C GLY A 108 10.50 -13.52 -3.55
N ARG A 109 10.73 -13.02 -4.78
CA ARG A 109 10.09 -11.78 -5.27
C ARG A 109 8.72 -12.00 -5.92
N ILE A 110 8.07 -13.11 -5.67
CA ILE A 110 6.78 -13.44 -6.28
C ILE A 110 5.66 -13.05 -5.32
N THR A 111 4.82 -12.12 -5.75
CA THR A 111 3.55 -11.85 -5.07
C THR A 111 2.54 -12.90 -5.49
N ASN A 112 1.87 -13.52 -4.53
CA ASN A 112 0.92 -14.58 -4.80
C ASN A 112 -0.40 -14.29 -4.08
N VAL A 113 -1.49 -14.27 -4.85
CA VAL A 113 -2.85 -14.20 -4.31
C VAL A 113 -3.42 -15.61 -4.23
N ARG A 114 -3.98 -15.97 -3.09
CA ARG A 114 -4.65 -17.25 -2.88
C ARG A 114 -6.06 -17.00 -2.38
N ASN A 115 -7.02 -17.60 -3.05
CA ASN A 115 -8.41 -17.64 -2.63
C ASN A 115 -8.74 -19.03 -2.11
N PHE A 116 -9.16 -19.12 -0.86
CA PHE A 116 -9.59 -20.35 -0.20
C PHE A 116 -11.08 -20.22 0.18
N GLY A 117 -11.95 -20.16 -0.81
CA GLY A 117 -13.38 -19.91 -0.59
C GLY A 117 -13.63 -18.48 -0.08
N ASP A 118 -14.03 -18.35 1.19
CA ASP A 118 -14.29 -17.06 1.80
C ASP A 118 -13.03 -16.32 2.31
N HIS A 119 -11.86 -16.95 2.19
CA HIS A 119 -10.59 -16.42 2.70
C HIS A 119 -9.67 -16.01 1.54
N TYR A 120 -9.39 -14.72 1.45
CA TYR A 120 -8.42 -14.14 0.52
C TYR A 120 -7.09 -13.93 1.23
N ALA A 121 -6.01 -14.52 0.72
CA ALA A 121 -4.67 -14.32 1.25
C ALA A 121 -3.75 -13.74 0.16
N LEU A 122 -3.21 -12.56 0.42
CA LEU A 122 -2.15 -11.95 -0.36
C LEU A 122 -0.80 -12.28 0.29
N VAL A 123 0.03 -13.07 -0.38
CA VAL A 123 1.36 -13.41 0.10
C VAL A 123 2.38 -12.47 -0.54
N LEU A 124 3.07 -11.69 0.30
CA LEU A 124 4.13 -10.77 -0.11
C LEU A 124 5.50 -11.36 0.24
N SER A 125 6.45 -11.16 -0.63
CA SER A 125 7.86 -11.43 -0.29
C SER A 125 8.34 -10.46 0.79
N GLY A 126 9.15 -10.94 1.71
CA GLY A 126 9.89 -10.06 2.62
C GLY A 126 10.80 -9.13 1.83
N GLY A 127 10.58 -7.82 1.92
CA GLY A 127 11.34 -6.79 1.21
C GLY A 127 11.13 -5.43 1.85
N GLU A 128 11.91 -4.45 1.42
CA GLU A 128 11.88 -3.10 1.99
C GLU A 128 10.69 -2.27 1.49
N GLU A 129 10.14 -2.58 0.32
CA GLU A 129 9.08 -1.82 -0.33
C GLU A 129 7.70 -2.41 -0.04
N ILE A 130 6.75 -1.53 0.30
CA ILE A 130 5.35 -1.89 0.47
C ILE A 130 4.65 -1.77 -0.89
N PRO A 131 4.23 -2.86 -1.53
CA PRO A 131 3.59 -2.82 -2.84
C PRO A 131 2.12 -2.35 -2.71
N ALA A 132 1.92 -1.07 -2.39
CA ALA A 132 0.60 -0.49 -2.11
C ALA A 132 -0.41 -0.72 -3.26
N ASP A 133 0.05 -0.64 -4.51
CA ASP A 133 -0.81 -0.90 -5.68
C ASP A 133 -1.23 -2.36 -5.76
N VAL A 134 -0.32 -3.30 -5.47
CA VAL A 134 -0.63 -4.74 -5.44
C VAL A 134 -1.62 -5.06 -4.33
N ILE A 135 -1.43 -4.48 -3.15
CA ILE A 135 -2.35 -4.67 -2.01
C ILE A 135 -3.73 -4.09 -2.34
N ARG A 136 -3.80 -2.90 -2.93
CA ARG A 136 -5.06 -2.26 -3.35
C ARG A 136 -5.78 -3.12 -4.37
N HIS A 137 -5.08 -3.58 -5.39
CA HIS A 137 -5.63 -4.44 -6.44
C HIS A 137 -6.21 -5.72 -5.86
N ALA A 138 -5.44 -6.44 -5.03
CA ALA A 138 -5.91 -7.66 -4.36
C ALA A 138 -7.10 -7.40 -3.42
N PHE A 139 -7.11 -6.28 -2.69
CA PHE A 139 -8.23 -5.91 -1.85
C PHE A 139 -9.49 -5.57 -2.65
N LEU A 140 -9.35 -4.91 -3.80
CA LEU A 140 -10.48 -4.65 -4.70
C LEU A 140 -11.05 -5.95 -5.28
N HIS A 141 -10.22 -6.94 -5.61
CA HIS A 141 -10.69 -8.29 -5.97
C HIS A 141 -11.50 -8.91 -4.84
N PHE A 142 -11.00 -8.89 -3.61
CA PHE A 142 -11.75 -9.38 -2.45
C PHE A 142 -13.15 -8.74 -2.36
N MET A 143 -13.29 -7.45 -2.66
CA MET A 143 -14.57 -6.74 -2.59
C MET A 143 -15.46 -6.96 -3.81
N LEU A 144 -14.90 -7.05 -5.01
CA LEU A 144 -15.66 -6.94 -6.27
C LEU A 144 -15.87 -8.29 -7.00
N ASP A 145 -15.01 -9.30 -6.80
CA ASP A 145 -15.13 -10.60 -7.47
C ASP A 145 -16.50 -11.29 -7.31
N PRO A 146 -17.20 -11.16 -6.16
CA PRO A 146 -18.49 -11.77 -6.02
C PRO A 146 -19.58 -11.13 -6.89
N LEU A 147 -19.40 -9.87 -7.31
CA LEU A 147 -20.49 -9.10 -7.94
C LEU A 147 -20.95 -9.69 -9.29
N PRO A 148 -20.06 -10.04 -10.23
CA PRO A 148 -20.49 -10.70 -11.48
C PRO A 148 -21.19 -12.03 -11.24
N LEU A 149 -20.79 -12.77 -10.19
CA LEU A 149 -21.40 -14.05 -9.82
C LEU A 149 -22.78 -13.87 -9.15
N MET A 150 -22.98 -12.76 -8.43
CA MET A 150 -24.28 -12.42 -7.83
C MET A 150 -25.31 -11.96 -8.86
N TYR A 151 -24.85 -11.35 -9.96
CA TYR A 151 -25.72 -10.77 -11.00
C TYR A 151 -25.42 -11.29 -12.40
N PRO A 152 -25.39 -12.62 -12.61
CA PRO A 152 -24.97 -13.21 -13.88
C PRO A 152 -25.89 -12.83 -15.05
N HIS A 153 -27.18 -12.62 -14.79
CA HIS A 153 -28.15 -12.23 -15.81
C HIS A 153 -27.92 -10.81 -16.37
N VAL A 154 -27.33 -9.93 -15.57
CA VAL A 154 -27.02 -8.55 -16.01
C VAL A 154 -25.71 -8.52 -16.79
N THR A 155 -24.70 -9.23 -16.30
CA THR A 155 -23.40 -9.29 -16.97
C THR A 155 -23.46 -10.06 -18.28
N ALA A 156 -24.29 -11.12 -18.38
CA ALA A 156 -24.44 -11.93 -19.58
C ALA A 156 -24.79 -11.11 -20.85
N VAL A 157 -25.51 -10.00 -20.70
CA VAL A 157 -25.85 -9.10 -21.83
C VAL A 157 -24.61 -8.46 -22.46
N LYS A 158 -23.49 -8.41 -21.75
CA LYS A 158 -22.21 -7.84 -22.23
C LYS A 158 -21.26 -8.90 -22.80
N ARG A 159 -21.66 -10.17 -22.82
CA ARG A 159 -20.86 -11.28 -23.32
C ARG A 159 -20.32 -11.11 -24.74
N PRO A 160 -21.05 -10.52 -25.71
CA PRO A 160 -20.52 -10.26 -27.05
C PRO A 160 -19.26 -9.37 -27.06
N LEU A 161 -19.11 -8.47 -26.08
CA LEU A 161 -17.89 -7.64 -25.94
C LEU A 161 -16.72 -8.48 -25.44
N PHE A 162 -16.98 -9.43 -24.54
CA PHE A 162 -15.98 -10.39 -24.04
C PHE A 162 -15.48 -11.34 -25.15
N GLU A 163 -16.35 -11.82 -26.02
CA GLU A 163 -15.95 -12.70 -27.13
C GLU A 163 -14.90 -12.04 -28.03
N LYS A 164 -15.04 -10.72 -28.25
CA LYS A 164 -14.00 -9.94 -28.92
C LYS A 164 -12.74 -9.82 -28.07
N ALA A 165 -12.86 -9.52 -26.78
CA ALA A 165 -11.74 -9.40 -25.85
C ALA A 165 -10.92 -10.69 -25.73
N ALA A 166 -11.57 -11.85 -25.71
CA ALA A 166 -10.92 -13.16 -25.60
C ALA A 166 -9.97 -13.46 -26.78
N THR A 167 -10.10 -12.73 -27.91
CA THR A 167 -9.17 -12.82 -29.05
C THR A 167 -7.88 -12.03 -28.84
N ALA A 168 -7.79 -11.20 -27.78
CA ALA A 168 -6.61 -10.39 -27.52
C ALA A 168 -5.41 -11.27 -27.14
N PRO A 169 -4.24 -11.10 -27.80
CA PRO A 169 -3.09 -11.96 -27.55
C PRO A 169 -2.52 -11.85 -26.14
N ARG A 170 -2.60 -10.66 -25.54
CA ARG A 170 -2.04 -10.35 -24.21
C ARG A 170 -2.98 -10.64 -23.04
N LEU A 171 -4.27 -10.86 -23.32
CA LEU A 171 -5.21 -11.21 -22.25
C LEU A 171 -4.78 -12.52 -21.59
N ALA A 172 -4.73 -12.54 -20.26
CA ALA A 172 -4.33 -13.71 -19.48
C ALA A 172 -5.19 -14.95 -19.87
N PRO A 173 -4.56 -16.11 -20.10
CA PRO A 173 -5.28 -17.30 -20.56
C PRO A 173 -6.46 -17.67 -19.64
N GLU A 174 -6.28 -17.54 -18.33
CA GLU A 174 -7.27 -17.85 -17.31
C GLU A 174 -8.53 -17.00 -17.45
N LEU A 175 -8.38 -15.75 -17.91
CA LEU A 175 -9.50 -14.83 -18.12
C LEU A 175 -10.22 -15.04 -19.44
N LYS A 176 -9.60 -15.74 -20.43
CA LYS A 176 -10.24 -16.02 -21.72
C LYS A 176 -11.37 -17.04 -21.61
N ASP A 177 -11.28 -17.93 -20.63
CA ASP A 177 -12.24 -19.02 -20.44
C ASP A 177 -13.25 -18.72 -19.32
N ASP A 178 -12.95 -17.74 -18.45
CA ASP A 178 -13.82 -17.36 -17.33
C ASP A 178 -14.34 -15.92 -17.47
N TYR A 179 -15.55 -15.82 -17.99
CA TYR A 179 -16.21 -14.53 -18.18
C TYR A 179 -16.47 -13.77 -16.88
N ALA A 180 -16.80 -14.47 -15.79
CA ALA A 180 -17.07 -13.81 -14.52
C ALA A 180 -15.80 -13.18 -13.94
N SER A 181 -14.69 -13.92 -13.95
CA SER A 181 -13.39 -13.43 -13.54
C SER A 181 -12.88 -12.29 -14.44
N TYR A 182 -13.08 -12.39 -15.76
CA TYR A 182 -12.78 -11.30 -16.69
C TYR A 182 -13.55 -10.03 -16.35
N PHE A 183 -14.86 -10.15 -16.09
CA PHE A 183 -15.70 -8.99 -15.75
C PHE A 183 -15.28 -8.37 -14.42
N ALA A 184 -14.95 -9.20 -13.42
CA ALA A 184 -14.44 -8.77 -12.13
C ALA A 184 -13.13 -7.99 -12.29
N GLU A 185 -12.17 -8.54 -13.03
CA GLU A 185 -10.88 -7.89 -13.31
C GLU A 185 -11.06 -6.51 -13.96
N CYS A 186 -11.91 -6.41 -14.99
CA CYS A 186 -12.20 -5.10 -15.63
C CYS A 186 -12.84 -4.12 -14.63
N THR A 187 -13.69 -4.60 -13.72
CA THR A 187 -14.32 -3.76 -12.70
C THR A 187 -13.29 -3.27 -11.69
N VAL A 188 -12.41 -4.16 -11.23
CA VAL A 188 -11.28 -3.83 -10.33
C VAL A 188 -10.40 -2.75 -10.96
N ARG A 189 -9.96 -2.92 -12.20
CA ARG A 189 -9.14 -1.95 -12.93
C ARG A 189 -9.83 -0.58 -13.06
N ALA A 190 -11.11 -0.57 -13.41
CA ALA A 190 -11.87 0.67 -13.53
C ALA A 190 -11.96 1.43 -12.20
N VAL A 191 -12.25 0.73 -11.10
CA VAL A 191 -12.29 1.31 -9.75
C VAL A 191 -10.89 1.75 -9.30
N GLU A 192 -9.87 0.94 -9.56
CA GLU A 192 -8.48 1.28 -9.22
C GLU A 192 -8.03 2.59 -9.89
N LEU A 193 -8.36 2.80 -11.18
CA LEU A 193 -8.09 4.06 -11.90
C LEU A 193 -8.78 5.27 -11.28
N LYS A 194 -9.91 5.10 -10.61
CA LYS A 194 -10.57 6.16 -9.83
C LYS A 194 -9.83 6.47 -8.53
N LEU A 195 -9.32 5.45 -7.86
CA LEU A 195 -8.63 5.59 -6.58
C LEU A 195 -7.18 6.09 -6.73
N LYS A 196 -6.56 5.90 -7.90
CA LYS A 196 -5.21 6.38 -8.20
C LYS A 196 -5.18 7.90 -8.37
N ARG A 197 -4.19 8.53 -7.75
CA ARG A 197 -3.91 9.97 -7.90
C ARG A 197 -3.01 10.20 -9.11
N ILE A 198 -3.57 10.04 -10.31
CA ILE A 198 -2.90 10.23 -11.59
C ILE A 198 -3.61 11.32 -12.40
N SER A 199 -2.89 11.95 -13.30
CA SER A 199 -3.45 12.97 -14.20
C SER A 199 -4.50 12.38 -15.16
N PRO A 200 -5.41 13.20 -15.70
CA PRO A 200 -6.37 12.74 -16.70
C PRO A 200 -5.71 12.08 -17.92
N GLY A 201 -4.57 12.60 -18.39
CA GLY A 201 -3.83 12.04 -19.52
C GLY A 201 -3.21 10.68 -19.22
N GLU A 202 -2.62 10.52 -18.03
CA GLU A 202 -2.09 9.21 -17.57
C GLU A 202 -3.20 8.17 -17.43
N ARG A 203 -4.37 8.60 -16.93
CA ARG A 203 -5.54 7.74 -16.79
C ARG A 203 -6.07 7.27 -18.14
N GLU A 204 -6.16 8.19 -19.11
CA GLU A 204 -6.57 7.84 -20.47
C GLU A 204 -5.56 6.90 -21.14
N ALA A 205 -4.26 7.15 -20.99
CA ALA A 205 -3.22 6.29 -21.48
C ALA A 205 -3.28 4.89 -20.85
N ALA A 206 -3.60 4.78 -19.55
CA ALA A 206 -3.80 3.50 -18.88
C ALA A 206 -5.01 2.74 -19.46
N MET A 207 -6.14 3.40 -19.63
CA MET A 207 -7.33 2.79 -20.24
C MET A 207 -7.11 2.37 -21.71
N ASN A 208 -6.26 3.09 -22.44
CA ASN A 208 -5.89 2.71 -23.81
C ASN A 208 -5.05 1.42 -23.79
N ARG A 209 -4.09 1.31 -22.89
CA ARG A 209 -3.32 0.07 -22.69
C ARG A 209 -4.21 -1.10 -22.28
N ASP A 210 -5.17 -0.87 -21.37
CA ASP A 210 -6.14 -1.89 -21.00
C ASP A 210 -6.93 -2.40 -22.23
N ASP A 211 -7.36 -1.51 -23.14
CA ASP A 211 -8.01 -1.91 -24.38
C ASP A 211 -7.08 -2.75 -25.28
N GLU A 212 -5.83 -2.33 -25.45
CA GLU A 212 -4.81 -3.02 -26.27
C GLU A 212 -4.49 -4.40 -25.70
N ASP A 213 -4.49 -4.56 -24.38
CA ASP A 213 -4.23 -5.81 -23.67
C ASP A 213 -5.47 -6.73 -23.60
N GLY A 214 -6.67 -6.22 -24.00
CA GLY A 214 -7.91 -6.99 -24.04
C GLY A 214 -8.87 -6.74 -22.87
N TYR A 215 -8.57 -5.82 -21.93
CA TYR A 215 -9.49 -5.45 -20.84
C TYR A 215 -10.51 -4.40 -21.29
N VAL A 216 -11.24 -4.68 -22.35
CA VAL A 216 -12.05 -3.73 -23.09
C VAL A 216 -13.26 -3.17 -22.33
N LEU A 217 -13.66 -3.81 -21.23
CA LEU A 217 -14.75 -3.32 -20.37
C LEU A 217 -14.30 -2.23 -19.37
N VAL A 218 -12.98 -1.99 -19.22
CA VAL A 218 -12.46 -0.97 -18.29
C VAL A 218 -12.99 0.41 -18.62
N LYS A 219 -12.91 0.83 -19.88
CA LYS A 219 -13.40 2.15 -20.31
C LYS A 219 -14.87 2.40 -20.06
N PRO A 220 -15.80 1.53 -20.54
CA PRO A 220 -17.22 1.75 -20.30
C PRO A 220 -17.61 1.62 -18.83
N LEU A 221 -16.95 0.75 -18.04
CA LEU A 221 -17.15 0.69 -16.61
C LEU A 221 -16.68 1.99 -15.94
N PHE A 222 -15.49 2.47 -16.27
CA PHE A 222 -14.97 3.74 -15.75
C PHE A 222 -15.89 4.92 -16.09
N ALA A 223 -16.40 4.97 -17.31
CA ALA A 223 -17.34 6.01 -17.76
C ALA A 223 -18.70 5.95 -17.03
N ALA A 224 -19.08 4.78 -16.51
CA ALA A 224 -20.31 4.60 -15.74
C ALA A 224 -20.15 4.93 -14.24
N LEU A 225 -18.92 4.92 -13.68
CA LEU A 225 -18.66 5.20 -12.26
C LEU A 225 -19.19 6.54 -11.76
N PRO A 226 -19.21 7.67 -12.52
CA PRO A 226 -19.83 8.92 -12.06
C PRO A 226 -21.30 8.79 -11.67
N LYS A 227 -22.06 7.85 -12.27
CA LYS A 227 -23.44 7.57 -11.87
C LYS A 227 -23.49 6.94 -10.48
N PHE A 228 -22.54 6.04 -10.17
CA PHE A 228 -22.36 5.48 -8.83
C PHE A 228 -21.97 6.58 -7.84
N GLU A 229 -21.00 7.41 -8.17
CA GLU A 229 -20.51 8.49 -7.29
C GLU A 229 -21.61 9.47 -6.89
N ASN A 230 -22.56 9.73 -7.79
CA ASN A 230 -23.73 10.59 -7.56
C ASN A 230 -24.96 9.85 -7.00
N SER A 231 -24.85 8.58 -6.63
CA SER A 231 -25.91 7.78 -6.02
C SER A 231 -25.62 7.52 -4.54
N GLU A 232 -26.63 7.04 -3.78
CA GLU A 232 -26.45 6.69 -2.35
C GLU A 232 -26.10 5.22 -2.10
N PRO A 233 -26.56 4.22 -2.89
CA PRO A 233 -26.35 2.80 -2.62
C PRO A 233 -24.87 2.41 -2.61
N SER A 234 -24.55 1.32 -1.90
CA SER A 234 -23.24 0.69 -1.99
C SER A 234 -22.98 0.10 -3.37
N MET A 235 -21.72 -0.15 -3.72
CA MET A 235 -21.35 -0.75 -5.01
C MET A 235 -22.04 -2.10 -5.21
N LYS A 236 -22.20 -2.90 -4.18
CA LYS A 236 -22.91 -4.17 -4.23
C LYS A 236 -24.34 -4.02 -4.73
N LEU A 237 -25.06 -3.02 -4.25
CA LEU A 237 -26.45 -2.77 -4.66
C LEU A 237 -26.51 -2.05 -6.02
N PHE A 238 -25.58 -1.15 -6.29
CA PHE A 238 -25.55 -0.36 -7.52
C PHE A 238 -24.98 -1.13 -8.72
N PHE A 239 -24.30 -2.25 -8.53
CA PHE A 239 -23.56 -2.96 -9.57
C PHE A 239 -24.41 -3.27 -10.81
N GLN A 240 -25.69 -3.65 -10.63
CA GLN A 240 -26.57 -3.92 -11.75
C GLN A 240 -26.76 -2.66 -12.64
N ASP A 241 -26.93 -1.50 -12.02
CA ASP A 241 -27.14 -0.24 -12.75
C ASP A 241 -25.84 0.22 -13.41
N LEU A 242 -24.69 -0.03 -12.76
CA LEU A 242 -23.38 0.19 -13.36
C LEU A 242 -23.23 -0.62 -14.67
N VAL A 243 -23.59 -1.91 -14.65
CA VAL A 243 -23.51 -2.78 -15.83
C VAL A 243 -24.54 -2.39 -16.89
N ARG A 244 -25.77 -2.05 -16.50
CA ARG A 244 -26.82 -1.59 -17.43
C ARG A 244 -26.44 -0.28 -18.14
N ALA A 245 -25.65 0.57 -17.49
CA ALA A 245 -25.17 1.82 -18.06
C ALA A 245 -24.26 1.64 -19.28
N ILE A 246 -23.67 0.46 -19.46
CA ILE A 246 -22.82 0.17 -20.61
C ILE A 246 -23.69 -0.04 -21.86
N ASP A 247 -23.54 0.80 -22.86
CA ASP A 247 -24.19 0.61 -24.18
C ASP A 247 -23.39 -0.40 -25.01
N THR A 248 -23.91 -1.65 -25.05
CA THR A 248 -23.26 -2.74 -25.78
C THR A 248 -23.06 -2.45 -27.26
N GLY A 249 -24.03 -1.72 -27.91
CA GLY A 249 -23.93 -1.38 -29.33
C GLY A 249 -22.88 -0.31 -29.60
N ALA A 250 -22.81 0.73 -28.76
CA ALA A 250 -21.77 1.75 -28.86
C ALA A 250 -20.38 1.15 -28.63
N GLU A 251 -20.24 0.29 -27.61
CA GLU A 251 -18.98 -0.38 -27.30
C GLU A 251 -18.54 -1.37 -28.39
N ALA A 252 -19.45 -2.11 -28.99
CA ALA A 252 -19.14 -2.98 -30.14
C ALA A 252 -18.59 -2.17 -31.33
N ARG A 253 -19.16 -0.98 -31.62
CA ARG A 253 -18.64 -0.08 -32.66
C ARG A 253 -17.25 0.45 -32.28
N ARG A 254 -17.03 0.85 -31.03
CA ARG A 254 -15.72 1.28 -30.54
C ARG A 254 -14.68 0.19 -30.70
N LEU A 255 -15.00 -1.03 -30.28
CA LEU A 255 -14.10 -2.19 -30.33
C LEU A 255 -13.76 -2.64 -31.76
N ALA A 256 -14.58 -2.30 -32.76
CA ALA A 256 -14.23 -2.57 -34.16
C ALA A 256 -12.97 -1.79 -34.61
N THR A 257 -12.61 -0.71 -33.94
CA THR A 257 -11.42 0.11 -34.23
C THR A 257 -10.24 -0.18 -33.33
N VAL A 258 -10.43 -0.91 -32.22
CA VAL A 258 -9.36 -1.27 -31.29
C VAL A 258 -8.47 -2.33 -31.90
N LYS A 259 -7.16 -2.07 -31.88
CA LYS A 259 -6.11 -3.02 -32.27
C LYS A 259 -5.48 -3.58 -31.01
N PHE A 260 -5.56 -4.90 -30.86
CA PHE A 260 -4.90 -5.57 -29.74
C PHE A 260 -3.38 -5.61 -29.94
N ALA A 261 -2.65 -5.44 -28.85
CA ALA A 261 -1.21 -5.52 -28.84
C ALA A 261 -0.72 -6.97 -29.06
N PRO A 262 0.37 -7.18 -29.82
CA PRO A 262 0.95 -8.50 -30.01
C PRO A 262 1.52 -9.07 -28.69
N ALA A 263 1.45 -10.39 -28.50
CA ALA A 263 1.99 -11.05 -27.31
C ALA A 263 3.49 -10.84 -27.10
N GLU A 264 4.24 -10.73 -28.21
CA GLU A 264 5.71 -10.60 -28.21
C GLU A 264 6.18 -9.26 -27.60
N THR A 265 5.37 -8.20 -27.71
CA THR A 265 5.72 -6.88 -27.19
C THR A 265 5.56 -6.78 -25.66
N ALA A 266 4.78 -7.66 -25.03
CA ALA A 266 4.60 -7.67 -23.57
C ALA A 266 5.93 -7.90 -22.83
N LYS A 267 6.75 -8.84 -23.31
CA LYS A 267 8.06 -9.13 -22.68
C LYS A 267 9.04 -7.95 -22.84
N ALA A 268 9.05 -7.32 -24.01
CA ALA A 268 9.91 -6.18 -24.30
C ALA A 268 9.50 -4.94 -23.46
N GLU A 269 8.20 -4.72 -23.27
CA GLU A 269 7.68 -3.63 -22.46
C GLU A 269 7.95 -3.85 -20.95
N ASP A 270 7.79 -5.08 -20.46
CA ASP A 270 8.16 -5.44 -19.09
C ASP A 270 9.66 -5.27 -18.83
N GLU A 271 10.49 -5.66 -19.80
CA GLU A 271 11.94 -5.49 -19.71
C GLU A 271 12.35 -4.02 -19.79
N ALA A 272 11.74 -3.25 -20.70
CA ALA A 272 11.95 -1.81 -20.80
C ALA A 272 11.45 -1.06 -19.55
N ALA A 273 10.32 -1.46 -18.96
CA ALA A 273 9.82 -0.90 -17.71
C ALA A 273 10.74 -1.21 -16.52
N ARG A 274 11.28 -2.42 -16.46
CA ARG A 274 12.28 -2.81 -15.46
C ARG A 274 13.60 -2.03 -15.63
N GLU A 275 14.06 -1.86 -16.86
CA GLU A 275 15.25 -1.06 -17.17
C GLU A 275 15.03 0.42 -16.88
N GLU A 276 13.85 0.96 -17.18
CA GLU A 276 13.52 2.34 -16.88
C GLU A 276 13.41 2.57 -15.37
N LEU A 277 12.80 1.65 -14.62
CA LEU A 277 12.77 1.67 -13.16
C LEU A 277 14.18 1.57 -12.57
N ALA A 278 15.03 0.69 -13.13
CA ALA A 278 16.43 0.58 -12.75
C ALA A 278 17.21 1.86 -13.09
N ARG A 279 16.95 2.46 -14.25
CA ARG A 279 17.52 3.77 -14.66
C ARG A 279 17.06 4.90 -13.74
N ARG A 280 15.78 4.96 -13.38
CA ARG A 280 15.26 5.95 -12.41
C ARG A 280 15.88 5.75 -11.03
N ARG A 281 16.09 4.51 -10.59
CA ARG A 281 16.80 4.19 -9.35
C ARG A 281 18.28 4.58 -9.40
N SER A 282 18.93 4.41 -10.54
CA SER A 282 20.33 4.81 -10.74
C SER A 282 20.50 6.30 -11.09
N ALA A 283 19.47 6.92 -11.66
CA ALA A 283 19.43 8.34 -12.04
C ALA A 283 18.77 9.23 -11.00
N ALA A 284 18.26 8.67 -9.89
CA ALA A 284 17.88 9.48 -8.73
C ALA A 284 19.09 10.35 -8.39
N PRO A 285 18.97 11.70 -8.47
CA PRO A 285 20.11 12.55 -8.29
C PRO A 285 20.67 12.34 -6.89
N THR A 286 21.86 11.78 -6.84
CA THR A 286 22.66 11.49 -5.64
C THR A 286 23.10 12.76 -4.93
N THR A 287 22.76 13.92 -5.49
CA THR A 287 23.13 15.23 -4.97
C THR A 287 21.89 16.11 -4.89
N VAL A 288 21.74 16.80 -3.78
CA VAL A 288 20.82 17.95 -3.67
C VAL A 288 21.01 18.78 -4.93
N PRO A 289 19.93 19.03 -5.73
CA PRO A 289 20.08 19.88 -6.90
C PRO A 289 20.74 21.17 -6.46
N ASN A 290 21.84 21.57 -7.12
CA ASN A 290 22.52 22.84 -6.88
C ASN A 290 21.69 24.01 -7.45
N ASP A 291 20.37 23.91 -7.29
CA ASP A 291 19.39 24.92 -7.64
C ASP A 291 19.28 25.88 -6.45
N ALA A 292 19.74 27.07 -6.63
CA ALA A 292 19.78 28.12 -5.58
C ALA A 292 18.38 28.34 -4.97
N GLU A 293 17.30 28.21 -5.75
CA GLU A 293 15.93 28.34 -5.25
C GLU A 293 15.55 27.20 -4.32
N VAL A 294 15.97 25.96 -4.64
CA VAL A 294 15.71 24.76 -3.80
C VAL A 294 16.48 24.89 -2.49
N ILE A 295 17.77 25.24 -2.54
CA ILE A 295 18.59 25.44 -1.35
C ILE A 295 17.98 26.53 -0.47
N THR A 296 17.55 27.64 -1.06
CA THR A 296 16.90 28.73 -0.34
C THR A 296 15.61 28.28 0.33
N ALA A 297 14.75 27.54 -0.40
CA ALA A 297 13.48 27.06 0.15
C ALA A 297 13.68 26.01 1.27
N LEU A 298 14.67 25.12 1.14
CA LEU A 298 15.02 24.17 2.21
C LEU A 298 15.52 24.91 3.47
N THR A 299 16.45 25.85 3.29
CA THR A 299 17.00 26.63 4.39
C THR A 299 15.93 27.49 5.08
N GLU A 300 15.01 28.07 4.30
CA GLU A 300 13.87 28.81 4.84
C GLU A 300 12.94 27.91 5.64
N GLY A 301 12.62 26.71 5.13
CA GLY A 301 11.81 25.71 5.84
C GLY A 301 12.46 25.32 7.18
N GLU A 302 13.76 25.05 7.20
CA GLU A 302 14.52 24.71 8.41
C GLU A 302 14.56 25.89 9.41
N ARG A 303 14.72 27.11 8.93
CA ARG A 303 14.64 28.32 9.77
C ARG A 303 13.25 28.42 10.42
N ARG A 304 12.16 28.17 9.66
CA ARG A 304 10.80 28.19 10.18
C ARG A 304 10.53 27.10 11.22
N ILE A 305 11.17 25.92 11.07
CA ILE A 305 11.14 24.88 12.11
C ILE A 305 11.79 25.40 13.41
N ALA A 306 12.97 26.02 13.31
CA ALA A 306 13.66 26.60 14.47
C ALA A 306 12.82 27.68 15.16
N GLU A 307 12.05 28.46 14.39
CA GLU A 307 11.12 29.49 14.88
C GLU A 307 9.78 28.87 15.40
N LYS A 308 9.62 27.56 15.42
CA LYS A 308 8.38 26.84 15.80
C LYS A 308 7.15 27.30 15.00
N ASN A 309 7.35 27.59 13.71
CA ASN A 309 6.27 27.95 12.79
C ASN A 309 6.04 26.83 11.76
N PRO A 310 5.29 25.78 12.12
CA PRO A 310 5.14 24.59 11.29
C PRO A 310 4.45 24.88 9.96
N ARG A 311 3.44 25.77 9.93
CA ARG A 311 2.72 26.11 8.69
C ARG A 311 3.61 26.76 7.64
N ALA A 312 4.45 27.72 8.06
CA ALA A 312 5.37 28.39 7.14
C ALA A 312 6.49 27.46 6.69
N ALA A 313 6.97 26.58 7.59
CA ALA A 313 7.93 25.53 7.25
C ALA A 313 7.38 24.56 6.20
N GLU A 314 6.17 24.07 6.41
CA GLU A 314 5.49 23.17 5.47
C GLU A 314 5.37 23.77 4.08
N THR A 315 4.94 25.04 3.98
CA THR A 315 4.83 25.74 2.70
C THR A 315 6.17 25.77 1.95
N SER A 316 7.27 26.00 2.67
CA SER A 316 8.61 26.04 2.07
C SER A 316 9.05 24.68 1.55
N PHE A 317 8.83 23.60 2.33
CA PHE A 317 9.17 22.25 1.91
C PHE A 317 8.27 21.75 0.78
N GLN A 318 6.97 22.05 0.79
CA GLN A 318 6.06 21.69 -0.29
C GLN A 318 6.41 22.39 -1.61
N LYS A 319 6.88 23.62 -1.58
CA LYS A 319 7.41 24.30 -2.79
C LYS A 319 8.54 23.49 -3.42
N VAL A 320 9.44 22.93 -2.60
CA VAL A 320 10.50 22.03 -3.08
C VAL A 320 9.93 20.74 -3.65
N LEU A 321 9.01 20.09 -2.93
CA LEU A 321 8.42 18.80 -3.32
C LEU A 321 7.55 18.89 -4.59
N THR A 322 6.99 20.05 -4.88
CA THR A 322 6.26 20.30 -6.15
C THR A 322 7.19 20.14 -7.36
N ARG A 323 8.45 20.58 -7.23
CA ARG A 323 9.43 20.50 -8.32
C ARG A 323 10.29 19.24 -8.26
N TYR A 324 10.58 18.76 -7.05
CA TYR A 324 11.40 17.59 -6.75
C TYR A 324 10.66 16.67 -5.77
N PRO A 325 9.72 15.82 -6.24
CA PRO A 325 8.86 15.00 -5.39
C PRO A 325 9.58 14.03 -4.45
N ASP A 326 10.83 13.65 -4.79
CA ASP A 326 11.63 12.69 -4.04
C ASP A 326 12.78 13.33 -3.27
N GLN A 327 12.73 14.67 -3.07
CA GLN A 327 13.78 15.38 -2.34
C GLN A 327 13.73 14.99 -0.84
N ALA A 328 14.67 14.15 -0.42
CA ALA A 328 14.70 13.53 0.91
C ALA A 328 14.75 14.58 2.06
N ARG A 329 15.54 15.65 1.92
CA ARG A 329 15.66 16.69 2.93
C ARG A 329 14.36 17.49 3.11
N ALA A 330 13.58 17.67 2.01
CA ALA A 330 12.27 18.31 2.11
C ALA A 330 11.25 17.40 2.81
N TRP A 331 11.23 16.11 2.48
CA TRP A 331 10.39 15.14 3.20
C TRP A 331 10.77 15.05 4.67
N TYR A 332 12.05 15.01 5.00
CA TYR A 332 12.52 15.06 6.38
C TYR A 332 11.99 16.30 7.11
N GLY A 333 12.03 17.47 6.45
CA GLY A 333 11.41 18.69 6.97
C GLY A 333 9.91 18.57 7.23
N ILE A 334 9.14 17.89 6.34
CA ILE A 334 7.72 17.60 6.56
C ILE A 334 7.52 16.68 7.78
N GLY A 335 8.40 15.70 7.99
CA GLY A 335 8.38 14.86 9.20
C GLY A 335 8.59 15.68 10.48
N LEU A 336 9.52 16.63 10.46
CA LEU A 336 9.74 17.54 11.60
C LEU A 336 8.57 18.49 11.83
N VAL A 337 7.91 18.97 10.77
CA VAL A 337 6.65 19.74 10.86
C VAL A 337 5.57 18.92 11.57
N ALA A 338 5.38 17.66 11.17
CA ALA A 338 4.39 16.79 11.79
C ALA A 338 4.68 16.59 13.30
N LEU A 339 5.95 16.47 13.70
CA LEU A 339 6.31 16.42 15.13
C LEU A 339 5.99 17.72 15.87
N LEU A 340 6.20 18.87 15.25
CA LEU A 340 5.84 20.18 15.85
C LEU A 340 4.33 20.35 16.00
N ASP A 341 3.54 19.76 15.08
CA ASP A 341 2.07 19.75 15.13
C ASP A 341 1.53 18.64 16.04
N HIS A 342 2.40 17.90 16.74
CA HIS A 342 2.03 16.74 17.57
C HIS A 342 1.30 15.64 16.82
N ASP A 343 1.47 15.54 15.49
CA ASP A 343 0.93 14.49 14.63
C ASP A 343 1.96 13.35 14.47
N ALA A 344 2.03 12.50 15.49
CA ALA A 344 2.95 11.36 15.50
C ALA A 344 2.65 10.36 14.37
N ALA A 345 1.39 10.20 13.97
CA ALA A 345 1.00 9.29 12.91
C ALA A 345 1.56 9.77 11.55
N ARG A 346 1.40 11.05 11.25
CA ARG A 346 1.98 11.66 10.05
C ARG A 346 3.51 11.63 10.08
N ALA A 347 4.12 11.96 11.22
CA ALA A 347 5.56 11.91 11.38
C ALA A 347 6.12 10.51 11.11
N LYS A 348 5.50 9.46 11.69
CA LYS A 348 5.84 8.06 11.47
C LYS A 348 5.74 7.67 10.00
N GLN A 349 4.68 8.08 9.30
CA GLN A 349 4.53 7.82 7.87
C GLN A 349 5.65 8.46 7.04
N VAL A 350 5.98 9.72 7.32
CA VAL A 350 6.99 10.46 6.56
C VAL A 350 8.39 9.91 6.82
N PHE A 351 8.76 9.67 8.08
CA PHE A 351 10.08 9.11 8.39
C PHE A 351 10.20 7.66 7.91
N GLY A 352 9.10 6.87 7.95
CA GLY A 352 9.06 5.54 7.38
C GLY A 352 9.36 5.52 5.87
N ARG A 353 8.81 6.48 5.11
CA ARG A 353 9.15 6.68 3.70
C ARG A 353 10.64 6.91 3.47
N LEU A 354 11.31 7.62 4.37
CA LEU A 354 12.73 7.98 4.26
C LEU A 354 13.69 6.88 4.71
N THR A 355 13.20 5.87 5.41
CA THR A 355 14.04 4.77 5.92
C THR A 355 13.90 3.50 5.09
N THR A 356 12.86 3.38 4.24
CA THR A 356 12.59 2.15 3.49
C THR A 356 12.02 2.43 2.10
N GLY A 357 12.15 1.43 1.21
CA GLY A 357 11.61 1.45 -0.13
C GLY A 357 12.40 2.30 -1.13
N GLU A 358 11.77 2.59 -2.26
CA GLU A 358 12.40 3.35 -3.36
C GLU A 358 12.69 4.82 -3.03
N HIS A 359 12.02 5.34 -2.00
CA HIS A 359 12.19 6.73 -1.54
C HIS A 359 13.10 6.83 -0.31
N ALA A 360 13.74 5.72 0.09
CA ALA A 360 14.67 5.75 1.21
C ALA A 360 15.83 6.69 0.94
N ALA A 361 16.20 7.47 1.96
CA ALA A 361 17.27 8.47 1.87
C ALA A 361 18.68 7.86 1.92
N THR A 362 18.90 6.75 1.22
CA THR A 362 20.16 6.00 1.23
C THR A 362 21.36 6.83 0.75
N GLN A 363 21.11 7.85 -0.05
CA GLN A 363 22.12 8.78 -0.57
C GLN A 363 22.31 10.02 0.32
N ASP A 364 21.51 10.15 1.39
CA ASP A 364 21.65 11.23 2.39
C ASP A 364 21.73 10.61 3.79
N PRO A 365 22.95 10.24 4.22
CA PRO A 365 23.15 9.57 5.51
C PRO A 365 22.64 10.38 6.72
N MET A 366 22.62 11.71 6.62
CA MET A 366 22.09 12.58 7.67
C MET A 366 20.57 12.41 7.80
N VAL A 367 19.86 12.52 6.68
CA VAL A 367 18.40 12.34 6.64
C VAL A 367 18.01 10.95 7.07
N LEU A 368 18.68 9.92 6.53
CA LEU A 368 18.43 8.52 6.86
C LEU A 368 18.61 8.24 8.37
N ALA A 369 19.76 8.63 8.93
CA ALA A 369 20.08 8.37 10.33
C ALA A 369 19.07 9.05 11.28
N TRP A 370 18.78 10.34 11.05
CA TRP A 370 17.83 11.06 11.89
C TRP A 370 16.38 10.57 11.72
N SER A 371 16.00 10.14 10.53
CA SER A 371 14.66 9.53 10.32
C SER A 371 14.50 8.28 11.18
N HIS A 372 15.51 7.40 11.24
CA HIS A 372 15.53 6.25 12.14
C HIS A 372 15.46 6.65 13.62
N VAL A 373 16.18 7.74 14.05
CA VAL A 373 16.10 8.23 15.43
C VAL A 373 14.68 8.66 15.79
N TYR A 374 14.01 9.42 14.91
CA TYR A 374 12.65 9.88 15.19
C TYR A 374 11.63 8.75 15.16
N LEU A 375 11.73 7.79 14.23
CA LEU A 375 10.91 6.59 14.25
C LEU A 375 11.07 5.82 15.56
N ALA A 376 12.31 5.62 16.00
CA ALA A 376 12.58 4.92 17.25
C ALA A 376 11.88 5.58 18.45
N ARG A 377 11.95 6.92 18.52
CA ARG A 377 11.26 7.67 19.58
C ARG A 377 9.74 7.53 19.52
N ILE A 378 9.16 7.64 18.33
CA ILE A 378 7.73 7.49 18.15
C ILE A 378 7.29 6.07 18.58
N TYR A 379 8.02 5.03 18.17
CA TYR A 379 7.71 3.65 18.58
C TYR A 379 7.86 3.42 20.09
N ASP A 380 8.85 4.02 20.74
CA ASP A 380 8.99 3.93 22.20
C ASP A 380 7.84 4.63 22.93
N ASP A 381 7.44 5.80 22.46
CA ASP A 381 6.29 6.55 23.01
C ASP A 381 4.96 5.79 22.80
N GLU A 382 4.82 5.06 21.69
CA GLU A 382 3.68 4.18 21.41
C GLU A 382 3.68 2.89 22.24
N GLY A 383 4.74 2.61 22.99
CA GLY A 383 4.87 1.40 23.81
C GLY A 383 5.38 0.19 23.05
N ASN A 384 6.08 0.39 21.94
CA ASN A 384 6.69 -0.64 21.09
C ASN A 384 8.23 -0.67 21.25
N PRO A 385 8.77 -1.02 22.43
CA PRO A 385 10.20 -0.90 22.74
C PRO A 385 11.10 -1.76 21.85
N GLU A 386 10.61 -2.91 21.37
CA GLU A 386 11.41 -3.78 20.51
C GLU A 386 11.61 -3.17 19.12
N VAL A 387 10.58 -2.54 18.56
CA VAL A 387 10.68 -1.83 17.29
C VAL A 387 11.56 -0.58 17.45
N ALA A 388 11.38 0.16 18.55
CA ALA A 388 12.23 1.31 18.87
C ALA A 388 13.71 0.92 18.94
N LYS A 389 14.06 -0.20 19.58
CA LYS A 389 15.44 -0.71 19.61
C LYS A 389 15.99 -1.03 18.23
N MET A 390 15.16 -1.62 17.36
CA MET A 390 15.57 -1.94 15.99
C MET A 390 15.87 -0.68 15.19
N GLU A 391 15.01 0.34 15.29
CA GLU A 391 15.23 1.61 14.62
C GLU A 391 16.50 2.31 15.14
N TYR A 392 16.75 2.32 16.46
CA TYR A 392 18.01 2.84 17.02
C TYR A 392 19.22 2.04 16.54
N GLN A 393 19.14 0.71 16.42
CA GLN A 393 20.23 -0.10 15.87
C GLN A 393 20.50 0.22 14.41
N SER A 394 19.46 0.51 13.63
CA SER A 394 19.58 0.93 12.24
C SER A 394 20.41 2.19 12.10
N VAL A 395 20.24 3.17 12.99
CA VAL A 395 21.09 4.40 13.02
C VAL A 395 22.57 4.07 13.10
N LEU A 396 22.94 3.10 13.94
CA LEU A 396 24.36 2.74 14.15
C LEU A 396 24.97 2.08 12.90
N ASN A 397 24.13 1.51 12.04
CA ASN A 397 24.55 0.85 10.79
C ASN A 397 24.55 1.79 9.58
N VAL A 398 24.12 3.06 9.72
CA VAL A 398 24.16 4.02 8.61
C VAL A 398 25.60 4.44 8.36
N GLU A 399 26.15 4.02 7.20
CA GLU A 399 27.47 4.48 6.76
C GLU A 399 27.46 5.99 6.50
N GLY A 400 28.43 6.73 7.06
CA GLY A 400 28.48 8.19 6.93
C GLY A 400 27.43 8.94 7.76
N GLY A 401 26.64 8.24 8.58
CA GLY A 401 25.68 8.88 9.48
C GLY A 401 26.33 9.77 10.52
N PRO A 402 25.68 10.92 10.87
CA PRO A 402 26.23 11.89 11.82
C PRO A 402 26.48 11.29 13.19
N GLU A 403 27.58 11.64 13.82
CA GLU A 403 27.94 11.17 15.17
C GLU A 403 26.87 11.53 16.20
N GLN A 404 26.23 12.69 16.07
CA GLN A 404 25.13 13.13 16.94
C GLN A 404 23.91 12.19 16.86
N ALA A 405 23.58 11.68 15.66
CA ALA A 405 22.49 10.70 15.49
C ALA A 405 22.86 9.36 16.14
N LYS A 406 24.10 8.90 15.98
CA LYS A 406 24.60 7.67 16.64
C LYS A 406 24.57 7.78 18.16
N GLN A 407 24.99 8.91 18.72
CA GLN A 407 24.91 9.18 20.15
C GLN A 407 23.46 9.23 20.65
N ALA A 408 22.55 9.84 19.87
CA ALA A 408 21.12 9.84 20.20
C ALA A 408 20.54 8.43 20.20
N ALA A 409 20.95 7.60 19.25
CA ALA A 409 20.54 6.21 19.17
C ALA A 409 21.07 5.37 20.35
N GLN A 410 22.35 5.54 20.73
CA GLN A 410 22.94 4.86 21.89
C GLN A 410 22.22 5.24 23.19
N LYS A 411 21.93 6.52 23.40
CA LYS A 411 21.13 6.99 24.55
C LYS A 411 19.71 6.39 24.52
N GLY A 412 19.08 6.38 23.36
CA GLY A 412 17.75 5.78 23.18
C GLY A 412 17.77 4.26 23.51
N LEU A 413 18.74 3.51 22.99
CA LEU A 413 18.89 2.07 23.31
C LEU A 413 19.05 1.78 24.81
N ALA A 414 19.75 2.66 25.53
CA ALA A 414 19.93 2.54 26.98
C ALA A 414 18.63 2.89 27.76
N ALA A 415 17.79 3.77 27.20
CA ALA A 415 16.58 4.27 27.88
C ALA A 415 15.30 3.49 27.51
N VAL A 416 15.27 2.83 26.35
CA VAL A 416 14.06 2.13 25.87
C VAL A 416 13.53 1.13 26.88
N GLY A 417 12.30 1.34 27.32
CA GLY A 417 11.59 0.46 28.27
C GLY A 417 11.92 0.71 29.75
N SER A 418 12.86 1.62 30.08
CA SER A 418 13.22 1.89 31.48
C SER A 418 12.23 2.80 32.21
N ASP A 419 11.62 3.76 31.52
CA ASP A 419 10.74 4.77 32.15
C ASP A 419 9.31 4.27 32.45
N LYS A 420 8.89 3.15 31.83
CA LYS A 420 7.54 2.60 32.06
C LYS A 420 7.43 1.63 33.23
N ALA A 421 8.56 1.16 33.77
CA ALA A 421 8.56 0.27 34.92
C ALA A 421 8.28 1.00 36.26
N THR A 422 8.45 2.31 36.30
CA THR A 422 8.27 3.14 37.53
C THR A 422 6.94 3.90 37.62
N ALA A 423 6.10 3.85 36.58
CA ALA A 423 4.84 4.63 36.50
C ALA A 423 3.56 3.78 36.50
N ARG A 424 3.56 2.59 37.13
CA ARG A 424 2.33 1.89 37.49
C ARG A 424 2.19 1.84 38.99
N PRO A 425 1.16 2.52 39.56
CA PRO A 425 0.73 2.27 40.93
C PRO A 425 0.04 0.91 41.07
#